data_50f11cfcc08fab982129ab0e52f56cbb
#
_entry.id   50f11cfcc08fab982129ab0e52f56cbb
#
_cell.length_a   1.000
_cell.length_b   1.000
_cell.length_c   1.000
_cell.angle_alpha   90.00
_cell.angle_beta   90.00
_cell.angle_gamma   90.00
#
_symmetry.space_group_name_H-M   'P 1'
#
loop_
_entity.id
_entity.type
_entity.pdbx_description
1 polymer ?
#
loop_
_entity_poly.entity_id
_entity_poly.type
_entity_poly.pdbx_seq_one_letter_code
_entity_poly.pdbx_strand_id
1 'polypeptide(L)'
;MEDARSITDTSEKRANLGSNNQFRQVERIFIFLQILTACFVAFAHGANDVANAIGPLSAAVQTAQDAAVAAKATVPMWALALGGFGIVIGLATYGWRVMETVGKKITELTPSRGFCAEFGAATTIVLASKLALPISTTHTLVGAVLGVGLARGIGALNLKTVRDIAISWVVTIPAGAIMAILIYKGLGLIFV
;
A
#
# COMPACT_ATOMS: atom_id res chain seq x y z
N MET A 1 1.11 -42.93 39.94
CA MET A 1 0.25 -42.08 39.08
C MET A 1 0.84 -40.69 38.89
N GLU A 2 1.61 -40.16 39.79
CA GLU A 2 2.28 -38.83 39.69
C GLU A 2 3.43 -38.80 38.65
N ASP A 3 4.18 -39.92 38.58
CA ASP A 3 5.32 -40.04 37.66
C ASP A 3 4.94 -40.00 36.15
N ALA A 4 3.79 -40.55 35.78
CA ALA A 4 3.30 -40.55 34.42
C ALA A 4 2.82 -39.13 33.94
N ARG A 5 2.30 -38.34 34.89
CA ARG A 5 1.91 -36.93 34.62
C ARG A 5 3.11 -36.01 34.41
N SER A 6 4.18 -36.21 35.18
CA SER A 6 5.40 -35.42 35.06
C SER A 6 6.13 -35.65 33.73
N ILE A 7 6.08 -36.89 33.21
CA ILE A 7 6.70 -37.27 31.92
C ILE A 7 5.90 -36.69 30.74
N THR A 8 4.55 -36.73 30.81
CA THR A 8 3.70 -36.12 29.77
C THR A 8 3.84 -34.61 29.74
N ASP A 9 3.87 -33.93 30.88
CA ASP A 9 4.05 -32.47 30.96
C ASP A 9 5.43 -32.03 30.41
N THR A 10 6.47 -32.81 30.68
CA THR A 10 7.83 -32.57 30.17
C THR A 10 7.94 -32.81 28.67
N SER A 11 7.24 -33.79 28.11
CA SER A 11 7.22 -34.09 26.67
C SER A 11 6.42 -33.05 25.89
N GLU A 12 5.28 -32.60 26.39
CA GLU A 12 4.50 -31.51 25.82
C GLU A 12 5.28 -30.17 25.81
N LYS A 13 5.99 -29.89 26.92
CA LYS A 13 6.83 -28.68 27.02
C LYS A 13 8.00 -28.70 26.06
N ARG A 14 8.61 -29.86 25.82
CA ARG A 14 9.67 -30.03 24.78
C ARG A 14 9.12 -29.93 23.37
N ALA A 15 7.96 -30.49 23.08
CA ALA A 15 7.29 -30.38 21.79
C ALA A 15 6.92 -28.93 21.47
N ASN A 16 6.38 -28.19 22.45
CA ASN A 16 6.07 -26.78 22.34
C ASN A 16 7.31 -25.88 22.15
N LEU A 17 8.43 -26.19 22.83
CA LEU A 17 9.70 -25.50 22.65
C LEU A 17 10.31 -25.79 21.26
N GLY A 18 10.21 -27.01 20.77
CA GLY A 18 10.65 -27.36 19.40
C GLY A 18 9.85 -26.68 18.33
N SER A 19 8.54 -26.67 18.46
CA SER A 19 7.62 -25.94 17.56
C SER A 19 7.90 -24.44 17.54
N ASN A 20 8.06 -23.79 18.70
CA ASN A 20 8.38 -22.38 18.79
C ASN A 20 9.73 -22.03 18.13
N ASN A 21 10.73 -22.90 18.23
CA ASN A 21 12.02 -22.67 17.59
C ASN A 21 11.96 -22.80 16.06
N GLN A 22 11.17 -23.76 15.56
CA GLN A 22 10.94 -23.90 14.11
C GLN A 22 10.20 -22.68 13.54
N PHE A 23 9.14 -22.22 14.20
CA PHE A 23 8.43 -20.99 13.79
C PHE A 23 9.35 -19.77 13.75
N ARG A 24 10.23 -19.61 14.74
CA ARG A 24 11.21 -18.50 14.75
C ARG A 24 12.23 -18.56 13.61
N GLN A 25 12.63 -19.75 13.19
CA GLN A 25 13.53 -19.92 12.05
C GLN A 25 12.83 -19.58 10.74
N VAL A 26 11.61 -20.04 10.55
CA VAL A 26 10.77 -19.73 9.39
C VAL A 26 10.54 -18.20 9.29
N GLU A 27 10.14 -17.56 10.40
CA GLU A 27 9.92 -16.10 10.40
C GLU A 27 11.20 -15.30 10.05
N ARG A 28 12.39 -15.79 10.39
CA ARG A 28 13.67 -15.16 9.98
C ARG A 28 13.85 -15.16 8.46
N ILE A 29 13.48 -16.23 7.78
CA ILE A 29 13.54 -16.31 6.32
C ILE A 29 12.53 -15.31 5.73
N PHE A 30 11.34 -15.24 6.31
CA PHE A 30 10.30 -14.31 5.86
C PHE A 30 10.65 -12.84 6.10
N ILE A 31 11.49 -12.48 7.07
CA ILE A 31 12.01 -11.11 7.21
C ILE A 31 12.75 -10.69 5.93
N PHE A 32 13.63 -11.54 5.41
CA PHE A 32 14.36 -11.25 4.19
C PHE A 32 13.43 -11.16 2.96
N LEU A 33 12.50 -12.11 2.84
CA LEU A 33 11.50 -12.10 1.76
C LEU A 33 10.59 -10.88 1.84
N GLN A 34 10.20 -10.45 3.04
CA GLN A 34 9.39 -9.26 3.25
C GLN A 34 10.12 -7.98 2.82
N ILE A 35 11.43 -7.87 3.08
CA ILE A 35 12.23 -6.74 2.59
C ILE A 35 12.21 -6.70 1.06
N LEU A 36 12.35 -7.85 0.39
CA LEU A 36 12.28 -7.92 -1.07
C LEU A 36 10.90 -7.53 -1.60
N THR A 37 9.82 -8.02 -0.99
CA THR A 37 8.46 -7.65 -1.41
C THR A 37 8.15 -6.19 -1.10
N ALA A 38 8.65 -5.62 -0.01
CA ALA A 38 8.53 -4.20 0.29
C ALA A 38 9.20 -3.33 -0.79
N CYS A 39 10.40 -3.70 -1.25
CA CYS A 39 11.06 -3.05 -2.38
C CYS A 39 10.23 -3.17 -3.67
N PHE A 40 9.64 -4.34 -3.91
CA PHE A 40 8.79 -4.57 -5.07
C PHE A 40 7.50 -3.76 -5.03
N VAL A 41 6.83 -3.69 -3.85
CA VAL A 41 5.67 -2.80 -3.65
C VAL A 41 6.06 -1.35 -3.86
N ALA A 42 7.19 -0.88 -3.32
CA ALA A 42 7.65 0.49 -3.46
C ALA A 42 7.89 0.85 -4.94
N PHE A 43 8.49 -0.05 -5.71
CA PHE A 43 8.68 0.13 -7.16
C PHE A 43 7.34 0.18 -7.90
N ALA A 44 6.45 -0.77 -7.64
CA ALA A 44 5.12 -0.84 -8.27
C ALA A 44 4.26 0.38 -7.92
N HIS A 45 4.31 0.85 -6.67
CA HIS A 45 3.66 2.07 -6.17
C HIS A 45 4.18 3.30 -6.92
N GLY A 46 5.50 3.51 -6.95
CA GLY A 46 6.08 4.66 -7.64
C GLY A 46 5.70 4.70 -9.13
N ALA A 47 5.75 3.56 -9.81
CA ALA A 47 5.38 3.47 -11.22
C ALA A 47 3.89 3.78 -11.47
N ASN A 48 2.98 3.32 -10.61
CA ASN A 48 1.54 3.55 -10.75
C ASN A 48 1.14 4.97 -10.35
N ASP A 49 1.57 5.43 -9.19
CA ASP A 49 1.10 6.71 -8.64
C ASP A 49 1.70 7.93 -9.36
N VAL A 50 2.95 7.83 -9.83
CA VAL A 50 3.51 8.86 -10.74
C VAL A 50 2.67 8.93 -12.01
N ALA A 51 2.30 7.81 -12.62
CA ALA A 51 1.49 7.78 -13.83
C ALA A 51 0.10 8.41 -13.60
N ASN A 52 -0.54 8.13 -12.48
CA ASN A 52 -1.86 8.69 -12.13
C ASN A 52 -1.83 10.22 -11.95
N ALA A 53 -0.74 10.77 -11.41
CA ALA A 53 -0.57 12.21 -11.22
C ALA A 53 -0.13 12.93 -12.51
N ILE A 54 0.81 12.32 -13.24
CA ILE A 54 1.47 12.97 -14.38
C ILE A 54 0.71 12.74 -15.68
N GLY A 55 -0.12 11.70 -15.78
CA GLY A 55 -0.96 11.49 -16.97
C GLY A 55 -1.84 12.68 -17.32
N PRO A 56 -2.69 13.17 -16.40
CA PRO A 56 -3.51 14.36 -16.64
C PRO A 56 -2.68 15.63 -16.93
N LEU A 57 -1.55 15.82 -16.23
CA LEU A 57 -0.65 16.95 -16.48
C LEU A 57 -0.07 16.89 -17.89
N SER A 58 0.42 15.74 -18.33
CA SER A 58 0.98 15.56 -19.68
C SER A 58 -0.06 15.80 -20.77
N ALA A 59 -1.29 15.30 -20.55
CA ALA A 59 -2.40 15.54 -21.48
C ALA A 59 -2.74 17.04 -21.59
N ALA A 60 -2.78 17.75 -20.46
CA ALA A 60 -3.03 19.20 -20.44
C ALA A 60 -1.92 19.98 -21.17
N VAL A 61 -0.65 19.66 -20.89
CA VAL A 61 0.50 20.30 -21.55
C VAL A 61 0.48 20.06 -23.06
N GLN A 62 0.23 18.83 -23.48
CA GLN A 62 0.18 18.49 -24.89
C GLN A 62 -0.99 19.20 -25.60
N THR A 63 -2.17 19.21 -24.99
CA THR A 63 -3.34 19.92 -25.55
C THR A 63 -3.06 21.43 -25.71
N ALA A 64 -2.35 22.02 -24.75
CA ALA A 64 -1.96 23.44 -24.84
C ALA A 64 -0.92 23.71 -25.94
N GLN A 65 -0.04 22.76 -26.24
CA GLN A 65 0.98 22.89 -27.29
C GLN A 65 0.42 22.61 -28.68
N ASP A 66 -0.39 21.58 -28.82
CA ASP A 66 -0.85 21.10 -30.13
C ASP A 66 -2.24 21.67 -30.54
N ALA A 67 -2.90 22.40 -29.61
CA ALA A 67 -4.30 22.89 -29.75
C ALA A 67 -5.30 21.75 -30.12
N ALA A 68 -4.95 20.50 -29.83
CA ALA A 68 -5.73 19.31 -30.15
C ALA A 68 -5.63 18.26 -28.98
N VAL A 69 -6.74 17.58 -28.74
CA VAL A 69 -6.77 16.49 -27.76
C VAL A 69 -6.25 15.21 -28.40
N ALA A 70 -5.07 14.77 -28.01
CA ALA A 70 -4.51 13.51 -28.49
C ALA A 70 -5.03 12.31 -27.69
N ALA A 71 -5.28 11.18 -28.37
CA ALA A 71 -5.68 9.92 -27.73
C ALA A 71 -4.59 9.32 -26.83
N LYS A 72 -3.32 9.69 -27.06
CA LYS A 72 -2.16 9.29 -26.23
C LYS A 72 -1.27 10.51 -26.04
N ALA A 73 -1.09 10.92 -24.78
CA ALA A 73 -0.16 11.97 -24.43
C ALA A 73 1.26 11.41 -24.26
N THR A 74 2.25 12.12 -24.82
CA THR A 74 3.66 11.83 -24.53
C THR A 74 4.02 12.40 -23.17
N VAL A 75 4.64 11.61 -22.32
CA VAL A 75 5.02 12.04 -20.97
C VAL A 75 6.44 12.59 -21.01
N PRO A 76 6.63 13.91 -20.81
CA PRO A 76 7.96 14.49 -20.83
C PRO A 76 8.74 14.11 -19.57
N MET A 77 10.06 13.93 -19.70
CA MET A 77 10.94 13.48 -18.61
C MET A 77 10.92 14.41 -17.38
N TRP A 78 10.79 15.73 -17.61
CA TRP A 78 10.69 16.69 -16.52
C TRP A 78 9.44 16.48 -15.65
N ALA A 79 8.32 16.08 -16.26
CA ALA A 79 7.07 15.81 -15.53
C ALA A 79 7.20 14.55 -14.68
N LEU A 80 7.84 13.49 -15.20
CA LEU A 80 8.15 12.29 -14.42
C LEU A 80 9.05 12.62 -13.22
N ALA A 81 10.09 13.44 -13.44
CA ALA A 81 10.97 13.88 -12.37
C ALA A 81 10.22 14.68 -11.30
N LEU A 82 9.32 15.59 -11.70
CA LEU A 82 8.48 16.37 -10.80
C LEU A 82 7.57 15.47 -9.96
N GLY A 83 6.90 14.50 -10.58
CA GLY A 83 6.04 13.54 -9.89
C GLY A 83 6.80 12.66 -8.91
N GLY A 84 7.95 12.13 -9.33
CA GLY A 84 8.82 11.34 -8.46
C GLY A 84 9.33 12.12 -7.25
N PHE A 85 9.76 13.36 -7.47
CA PHE A 85 10.20 14.25 -6.38
C PHE A 85 9.05 14.57 -5.40
N GLY A 86 7.84 14.81 -5.91
CA GLY A 86 6.65 15.01 -5.09
C GLY A 86 6.33 13.80 -4.20
N ILE A 87 6.44 12.57 -4.73
CA ILE A 87 6.26 11.34 -3.95
C ILE A 87 7.31 11.24 -2.84
N VAL A 88 8.58 11.52 -3.14
CA VAL A 88 9.67 11.47 -2.14
C VAL A 88 9.40 12.44 -1.00
N ILE A 89 8.99 13.68 -1.29
CA ILE A 89 8.63 14.67 -0.27
C ILE A 89 7.43 14.19 0.55
N GLY A 90 6.38 13.68 -0.10
CA GLY A 90 5.19 13.15 0.58
C GLY A 90 5.53 12.01 1.54
N LEU A 91 6.34 11.05 1.11
CA LEU A 91 6.81 9.94 1.94
C LEU A 91 7.69 10.41 3.10
N ALA A 92 8.60 11.36 2.86
CA ALA A 92 9.48 11.89 3.88
C ALA A 92 8.73 12.65 4.98
N THR A 93 7.62 13.31 4.64
CA THR A 93 6.84 14.11 5.60
C THR A 93 5.82 13.29 6.39
N TYR A 94 4.96 12.53 5.72
CA TYR A 94 3.82 11.84 6.33
C TYR A 94 3.78 10.32 6.13
N GLY A 95 4.63 9.76 5.27
CA GLY A 95 4.62 8.33 4.92
C GLY A 95 4.74 7.39 6.11
N TRP A 96 5.53 7.74 7.13
CA TRP A 96 5.71 6.92 8.33
C TRP A 96 4.39 6.68 9.11
N ARG A 97 3.47 7.66 9.15
CA ARG A 97 2.16 7.53 9.82
C ARG A 97 1.25 6.53 9.08
N VAL A 98 1.29 6.57 7.75
CA VAL A 98 0.53 5.64 6.92
C VAL A 98 1.07 4.22 7.13
N MET A 99 2.39 4.05 7.06
CA MET A 99 3.05 2.75 7.30
C MET A 99 2.73 2.18 8.68
N GLU A 100 2.75 3.01 9.73
CA GLU A 100 2.39 2.57 11.08
C GLU A 100 0.92 2.15 11.18
N THR A 101 0.01 2.87 10.55
CA THR A 101 -1.42 2.54 10.57
C THR A 101 -1.70 1.24 9.84
N VAL A 102 -1.16 1.06 8.64
CA VAL A 102 -1.36 -0.14 7.83
C VAL A 102 -0.66 -1.35 8.46
N GLY A 103 0.58 -1.16 8.93
CA GLY A 103 1.41 -2.26 9.45
C GLY A 103 1.05 -2.73 10.88
N LYS A 104 0.44 -1.85 11.71
CA LYS A 104 0.23 -2.18 13.14
C LYS A 104 -1.21 -2.08 13.61
N LYS A 105 -2.08 -1.25 12.95
CA LYS A 105 -3.39 -0.92 13.50
C LYS A 105 -4.55 -1.69 12.88
N ILE A 106 -4.37 -2.35 11.75
CA ILE A 106 -5.42 -3.13 11.06
C ILE A 106 -5.49 -4.54 11.59
N THR A 107 -4.36 -5.25 11.60
CA THR A 107 -4.18 -6.61 12.13
C THR A 107 -2.73 -6.80 12.56
N GLU A 108 -2.47 -7.80 13.40
CA GLU A 108 -1.08 -8.18 13.72
C GLU A 108 -0.39 -8.82 12.52
N LEU A 109 0.62 -8.16 11.99
CA LEU A 109 1.46 -8.67 10.91
C LEU A 109 2.76 -9.24 11.49
N THR A 110 2.93 -10.56 11.36
CA THR A 110 4.25 -11.20 11.47
C THR A 110 4.97 -11.07 10.13
N PRO A 111 6.30 -11.29 10.05
CA PRO A 111 7.03 -11.23 8.78
C PRO A 111 6.42 -12.06 7.65
N SER A 112 5.97 -13.29 7.95
CA SER A 112 5.31 -14.14 6.95
C SER A 112 3.98 -13.56 6.45
N ARG A 113 3.19 -12.96 7.33
CA ARG A 113 1.91 -12.32 6.98
C ARG A 113 2.12 -11.01 6.22
N GLY A 114 3.13 -10.22 6.62
CA GLY A 114 3.55 -9.03 5.92
C GLY A 114 3.97 -9.36 4.48
N PHE A 115 4.80 -10.39 4.31
CA PHE A 115 5.18 -10.90 3.00
C PHE A 115 3.96 -11.25 2.14
N CYS A 116 2.99 -12.01 2.67
CA CYS A 116 1.78 -12.37 1.93
C CYS A 116 0.97 -11.14 1.50
N ALA A 117 0.80 -10.16 2.39
CA ALA A 117 0.08 -8.93 2.08
C ALA A 117 0.80 -8.11 0.99
N GLU A 118 2.11 -7.90 1.13
CA GLU A 118 2.92 -7.15 0.18
C GLU A 118 3.00 -7.84 -1.18
N PHE A 119 3.20 -9.16 -1.21
CA PHE A 119 3.24 -9.94 -2.44
C PHE A 119 1.90 -9.88 -3.19
N GLY A 120 0.79 -10.04 -2.47
CA GLY A 120 -0.55 -9.91 -3.05
C GLY A 120 -0.83 -8.51 -3.59
N ALA A 121 -0.47 -7.46 -2.82
CA ALA A 121 -0.61 -6.08 -3.26
C ALA A 121 0.24 -5.79 -4.50
N ALA A 122 1.54 -6.11 -4.47
CA ALA A 122 2.46 -5.86 -5.57
C ALA A 122 2.02 -6.56 -6.86
N THR A 123 1.61 -7.83 -6.76
CA THR A 123 1.10 -8.59 -7.90
C THR A 123 -0.13 -7.92 -8.49
N THR A 124 -1.08 -7.50 -7.66
CA THR A 124 -2.30 -6.82 -8.11
C THR A 124 -1.98 -5.49 -8.80
N ILE A 125 -1.07 -4.68 -8.22
CA ILE A 125 -0.67 -3.38 -8.79
C ILE A 125 0.00 -3.58 -10.16
N VAL A 126 0.93 -4.53 -10.28
CA VAL A 126 1.63 -4.81 -11.54
C VAL A 126 0.67 -5.31 -12.62
N LEU A 127 -0.24 -6.21 -12.28
CA LEU A 127 -1.25 -6.71 -13.23
C LEU A 127 -2.18 -5.58 -13.69
N ALA A 128 -2.68 -4.76 -12.78
CA ALA A 128 -3.52 -3.61 -13.11
C ALA A 128 -2.78 -2.61 -14.01
N SER A 129 -1.52 -2.31 -13.69
CA SER A 129 -0.68 -1.41 -14.50
C SER A 129 -0.44 -1.95 -15.90
N LYS A 130 -0.23 -3.26 -16.06
CA LYS A 130 -0.13 -3.92 -17.39
C LYS A 130 -1.41 -3.84 -18.20
N LEU A 131 -2.56 -3.87 -17.54
CA LEU A 131 -3.88 -3.75 -18.16
C LEU A 131 -4.30 -2.29 -18.35
N ALA A 132 -3.43 -1.32 -18.04
CA ALA A 132 -3.70 0.12 -18.07
C ALA A 132 -4.93 0.52 -17.22
N LEU A 133 -5.17 -0.19 -16.13
CA LEU A 133 -6.23 0.11 -15.18
C LEU A 133 -5.69 1.06 -14.09
N PRO A 134 -6.25 2.28 -13.97
CA PRO A 134 -5.89 3.18 -12.89
C PRO A 134 -6.43 2.62 -11.57
N ILE A 135 -5.54 2.31 -10.64
CA ILE A 135 -5.90 1.80 -9.33
C ILE A 135 -5.27 2.63 -8.22
N SER A 136 -5.86 2.57 -7.04
CA SER A 136 -5.23 3.10 -5.83
C SER A 136 -4.34 2.03 -5.19
N THR A 137 -3.05 2.28 -5.15
CA THR A 137 -2.06 1.41 -4.51
C THR A 137 -2.32 1.25 -3.02
N THR A 138 -2.77 2.34 -2.35
CA THR A 138 -3.15 2.30 -0.94
C THR A 138 -4.37 1.40 -0.69
N HIS A 139 -5.41 1.48 -1.53
CA HIS A 139 -6.57 0.59 -1.41
C HIS A 139 -6.17 -0.87 -1.62
N THR A 140 -5.30 -1.12 -2.58
CA THR A 140 -4.81 -2.47 -2.88
C THR A 140 -4.02 -3.05 -1.71
N LEU A 141 -3.10 -2.27 -1.13
CA LEU A 141 -2.30 -2.70 0.03
C LEU A 141 -3.17 -2.94 1.26
N VAL A 142 -4.08 -2.02 1.58
CA VAL A 142 -5.02 -2.18 2.69
C VAL A 142 -5.91 -3.40 2.47
N GLY A 143 -6.42 -3.60 1.24
CA GLY A 143 -7.19 -4.78 0.87
C GLY A 143 -6.42 -6.09 1.08
N ALA A 144 -5.15 -6.13 0.71
CA ALA A 144 -4.28 -7.28 0.92
C ALA A 144 -4.06 -7.57 2.42
N VAL A 145 -3.82 -6.53 3.24
CA VAL A 145 -3.71 -6.66 4.71
C VAL A 145 -5.02 -7.14 5.34
N LEU A 146 -6.16 -6.63 4.86
CA LEU A 146 -7.49 -7.10 5.28
C LEU A 146 -7.70 -8.57 4.91
N GLY A 147 -7.30 -8.98 3.70
CA GLY A 147 -7.38 -10.37 3.25
C GLY A 147 -6.59 -11.32 4.16
N VAL A 148 -5.36 -10.93 4.52
CA VAL A 148 -4.53 -11.69 5.48
C VAL A 148 -5.18 -11.72 6.87
N GLY A 149 -5.77 -10.62 7.33
CA GLY A 149 -6.50 -10.55 8.60
C GLY A 149 -7.75 -11.44 8.59
N LEU A 150 -8.54 -11.43 7.50
CA LEU A 150 -9.73 -12.27 7.34
C LEU A 150 -9.40 -13.76 7.33
N ALA A 151 -8.27 -14.15 6.73
CA ALA A 151 -7.81 -15.54 6.75
C ALA A 151 -7.51 -16.06 8.18
N ARG A 152 -7.28 -15.15 9.13
CA ARG A 152 -7.12 -15.47 10.55
C ARG A 152 -8.45 -15.46 11.34
N GLY A 153 -9.51 -15.00 10.72
CA GLY A 153 -10.82 -14.78 11.31
C GLY A 153 -11.11 -13.29 11.60
N ILE A 154 -12.39 -12.93 11.59
CA ILE A 154 -12.85 -11.54 11.76
C ILE A 154 -12.35 -10.93 13.09
N GLY A 155 -12.20 -11.72 14.15
CA GLY A 155 -11.69 -11.27 15.45
C GLY A 155 -10.22 -10.81 15.44
N ALA A 156 -9.46 -11.11 14.36
CA ALA A 156 -8.10 -10.64 14.19
C ALA A 156 -8.01 -9.23 13.58
N LEU A 157 -9.13 -8.65 13.17
CA LEU A 157 -9.21 -7.33 12.55
C LEU A 157 -9.65 -6.26 13.55
N ASN A 158 -9.02 -5.11 13.50
CA ASN A 158 -9.49 -3.91 14.19
C ASN A 158 -10.56 -3.21 13.33
N LEU A 159 -11.81 -3.60 13.52
CA LEU A 159 -12.95 -3.08 12.75
C LEU A 159 -13.10 -1.55 12.87
N LYS A 160 -12.68 -0.93 13.97
CA LYS A 160 -12.68 0.52 14.12
C LYS A 160 -11.71 1.15 13.11
N THR A 161 -10.49 0.67 13.04
CA THR A 161 -9.49 1.16 12.08
C THR A 161 -9.96 0.93 10.63
N VAL A 162 -10.53 -0.23 10.34
CA VAL A 162 -11.10 -0.54 9.01
C VAL A 162 -12.19 0.46 8.61
N ARG A 163 -13.11 0.73 9.52
CA ARG A 163 -14.17 1.73 9.30
C ARG A 163 -13.61 3.12 9.06
N ASP A 164 -12.65 3.56 9.87
CA ASP A 164 -12.06 4.89 9.76
C ASP A 164 -11.31 5.06 8.42
N ILE A 165 -10.65 4.01 7.94
CA ILE A 165 -10.04 3.97 6.61
C ILE A 165 -11.11 4.06 5.50
N ALA A 166 -12.18 3.29 5.60
CA ALA A 166 -13.27 3.31 4.63
C ALA A 166 -13.94 4.71 4.54
N ILE A 167 -14.16 5.36 5.69
CA ILE A 167 -14.66 6.74 5.73
C ILE A 167 -13.68 7.69 5.05
N SER A 168 -12.38 7.56 5.31
CA SER A 168 -11.35 8.38 4.68
C SER A 168 -11.39 8.27 3.15
N TRP A 169 -11.60 7.08 2.61
CA TRP A 169 -11.71 6.86 1.17
C TRP A 169 -12.89 7.62 0.56
N VAL A 170 -14.05 7.60 1.22
CA VAL A 170 -15.23 8.33 0.75
C VAL A 170 -15.02 9.85 0.82
N VAL A 171 -14.35 10.35 1.87
CA VAL A 171 -14.11 11.78 2.07
C VAL A 171 -13.03 12.32 1.12
N THR A 172 -12.03 11.52 0.78
CA THR A 172 -10.90 11.96 -0.05
C THR A 172 -11.34 12.43 -1.45
N ILE A 173 -12.33 11.77 -2.08
CA ILE A 173 -12.79 12.11 -3.42
C ILE A 173 -13.44 13.51 -3.45
N PRO A 174 -14.45 13.83 -2.62
CA PRO A 174 -15.00 15.19 -2.57
C PRO A 174 -13.98 16.25 -2.17
N ALA A 175 -13.09 15.94 -1.22
CA ALA A 175 -12.05 16.87 -0.78
C ALA A 175 -11.09 17.21 -1.94
N GLY A 176 -10.66 16.21 -2.71
CA GLY A 176 -9.83 16.42 -3.89
C GLY A 176 -10.53 17.26 -4.97
N ALA A 177 -11.82 17.00 -5.22
CA ALA A 177 -12.61 17.77 -6.16
C ALA A 177 -12.75 19.24 -5.75
N ILE A 178 -13.05 19.51 -4.47
CA ILE A 178 -13.15 20.86 -3.92
C ILE A 178 -11.82 21.59 -4.05
N MET A 179 -10.70 20.95 -3.67
CA MET A 179 -9.37 21.54 -3.79
C MET A 179 -9.02 21.86 -5.24
N ALA A 180 -9.32 20.97 -6.18
CA ALA A 180 -9.09 21.22 -7.61
C ALA A 180 -9.89 22.43 -8.14
N ILE A 181 -11.16 22.55 -7.74
CA ILE A 181 -12.01 23.70 -8.11
C ILE A 181 -11.46 24.99 -7.53
N LEU A 182 -11.03 24.99 -6.26
CA LEU A 182 -10.48 26.19 -5.61
C LEU A 182 -9.17 26.66 -6.28
N ILE A 183 -8.28 25.72 -6.57
CA ILE A 183 -7.01 26.01 -7.27
C ILE A 183 -7.30 26.53 -8.68
N TYR A 184 -8.18 25.87 -9.45
CA TYR A 184 -8.53 26.29 -10.80
C TYR A 184 -9.10 27.72 -10.83
N LYS A 185 -10.07 28.01 -9.94
CA LYS A 185 -10.63 29.36 -9.83
C LYS A 185 -9.61 30.41 -9.37
N GLY A 186 -8.76 30.05 -8.40
CA GLY A 186 -7.70 30.94 -7.92
C GLY A 186 -6.68 31.28 -9.01
N LEU A 187 -6.26 30.29 -9.79
CA LEU A 187 -5.38 30.53 -10.94
C LEU A 187 -6.06 31.38 -12.03
N GLY A 188 -7.35 31.14 -12.29
CA GLY A 188 -8.13 31.95 -13.24
C GLY A 188 -8.22 33.44 -12.83
N LEU A 189 -8.27 33.74 -11.53
CA LEU A 189 -8.26 35.11 -11.03
C LEU A 189 -6.90 35.83 -11.16
N ILE A 190 -5.81 35.04 -11.26
CA ILE A 190 -4.44 35.59 -11.34
C ILE A 190 -3.99 35.75 -12.79
N PHE A 191 -4.41 34.83 -13.68
CA PHE A 191 -3.89 34.72 -15.03
C PHE A 191 -4.90 35.09 -16.15
N VAL A 192 -6.16 35.31 -15.83
CA VAL A 192 -7.23 35.73 -16.75
C VAL A 192 -7.86 37.01 -16.24
#